data_805a306e1026294939b39ca359b64a67
#
_entry.id   805a306e1026294939b39ca359b64a67
#
_cell.length_a   1.000
_cell.length_b   1.000
_cell.length_c   1.000
_cell.angle_alpha   90.00
_cell.angle_beta   90.00
_cell.angle_gamma   90.00
#
_symmetry.space_group_name_H-M   'P 1'
#
loop_
_entity.id
_entity.type
_entity.pdbx_description
1 polymer ?
#
loop_
_entity_poly.entity_id
_entity_poly.type
_entity_poly.pdbx_seq_one_letter_code
_entity_poly.pdbx_strand_id
1 'polypeptide(L)'
;MVKRATWGVFIAAMVLQLVDAGLRTRMKHRPAGGWLYEQVVPSRERDIWAWFHWDQNSRFGNVSEWTEVLRLQGIQRNDLVLSVTDPSPNISLSLMDQKGFTNLYDDAVQGEERIAFYVGKGASYLVCNDPAWFEDHKESRWLSQQVTQLGNFRVFDLLNSDANLHP
;
A
#
# COMPACT_ATOMS: atom_id res chain seq x y z
N MET A 1 -27.82 47.53 17.78
CA MET A 1 -26.47 46.97 18.02
C MET A 1 -26.42 45.45 18.02
N VAL A 2 -27.38 44.75 18.57
CA VAL A 2 -27.42 43.26 18.66
C VAL A 2 -27.23 42.57 17.29
N LYS A 3 -27.93 42.97 16.22
CA LYS A 3 -27.85 42.35 14.89
C LYS A 3 -26.44 42.35 14.26
N ARG A 4 -25.64 43.42 14.50
CA ARG A 4 -24.26 43.49 13.94
C ARG A 4 -23.29 42.56 14.68
N ALA A 5 -23.47 42.40 16.00
CA ALA A 5 -22.65 41.45 16.77
C ALA A 5 -22.95 40.02 16.38
N THR A 6 -24.22 39.66 16.13
CA THR A 6 -24.60 38.30 15.67
C THR A 6 -24.00 37.94 14.33
N TRP A 7 -23.96 38.87 13.35
CA TRP A 7 -23.33 38.67 12.07
C TRP A 7 -21.81 38.47 12.18
N GLY A 8 -21.14 39.23 13.06
CA GLY A 8 -19.71 39.07 13.32
C GLY A 8 -19.35 37.69 13.86
N VAL A 9 -20.14 37.18 14.82
CA VAL A 9 -19.95 35.82 15.37
C VAL A 9 -20.19 34.75 14.29
N PHE A 10 -21.23 34.90 13.49
CA PHE A 10 -21.53 33.95 12.41
C PHE A 10 -20.42 33.88 11.36
N ILE A 11 -19.91 35.01 10.90
CA ILE A 11 -18.80 35.09 9.94
C ILE A 11 -17.54 34.46 10.55
N ALA A 12 -17.20 34.76 11.80
CA ALA A 12 -16.05 34.16 12.48
C ALA A 12 -16.16 32.62 12.56
N ALA A 13 -17.33 32.11 12.90
CA ALA A 13 -17.60 30.68 12.96
C ALA A 13 -17.45 30.02 11.58
N MET A 14 -17.96 30.65 10.51
CA MET A 14 -17.79 30.16 9.14
C MET A 14 -16.31 30.13 8.72
N VAL A 15 -15.55 31.18 9.02
CA VAL A 15 -14.12 31.24 8.72
C VAL A 15 -13.36 30.14 9.45
N LEU A 16 -13.63 29.89 10.72
CA LEU A 16 -13.03 28.82 11.50
C LEU A 16 -13.34 27.45 10.91
N GLN A 17 -14.59 27.20 10.48
CA GLN A 17 -14.96 25.94 9.84
C GLN A 17 -14.26 25.74 8.50
N LEU A 18 -14.12 26.79 7.68
CA LEU A 18 -13.39 26.72 6.41
C LEU A 18 -11.91 26.44 6.63
N VAL A 19 -11.29 27.06 7.63
CA VAL A 19 -9.89 26.78 8.00
C VAL A 19 -9.73 25.34 8.47
N ASP A 20 -10.58 24.87 9.37
CA ASP A 20 -10.54 23.47 9.85
C ASP A 20 -10.72 22.47 8.70
N ALA A 21 -11.71 22.67 7.85
CA ALA A 21 -11.95 21.83 6.68
C ALA A 21 -10.78 21.84 5.70
N GLY A 22 -10.20 23.01 5.44
CA GLY A 22 -9.02 23.15 4.59
C GLY A 22 -7.79 22.43 5.12
N LEU A 23 -7.54 22.56 6.43
CA LEU A 23 -6.42 21.86 7.09
C LEU A 23 -6.60 20.34 7.06
N ARG A 24 -7.80 19.84 7.35
CA ARG A 24 -8.11 18.39 7.30
C ARG A 24 -8.01 17.84 5.88
N THR A 25 -8.47 18.57 4.88
CA THR A 25 -8.34 18.16 3.48
C THR A 25 -6.87 18.10 3.06
N ARG A 26 -6.09 19.12 3.42
CA ARG A 26 -4.64 19.15 3.11
C ARG A 26 -3.90 17.98 3.76
N MET A 27 -4.23 17.65 5.00
CA MET A 27 -3.63 16.57 5.77
C MET A 27 -3.82 15.20 5.10
N LYS A 28 -4.97 14.97 4.44
CA LYS A 28 -5.25 13.73 3.71
C LYS A 28 -4.37 13.53 2.48
N HIS A 29 -3.92 14.62 1.87
CA HIS A 29 -3.18 14.54 0.61
C HIS A 29 -1.67 14.78 0.77
N ARG A 30 -1.24 15.39 1.87
CA ARG A 30 0.18 15.69 2.11
C ARG A 30 0.45 15.69 3.60
N PRO A 31 1.65 15.24 4.02
CA PRO A 31 2.09 15.48 5.39
C PRO A 31 1.93 16.96 5.70
N ALA A 32 1.13 17.28 6.67
CA ALA A 32 0.86 18.67 7.04
C ALA A 32 1.68 19.03 8.28
N GLY A 33 2.20 20.26 8.29
CA GLY A 33 2.94 20.84 9.40
C GLY A 33 2.69 22.33 9.50
N GLY A 34 3.14 22.90 10.62
CA GLY A 34 3.05 24.32 10.88
C GLY A 34 2.14 24.65 12.06
N TRP A 35 2.40 25.83 12.65
CA TRP A 35 1.76 26.27 13.91
C TRP A 35 0.25 26.17 13.89
N LEU A 36 -0.42 26.66 12.84
CA LEU A 36 -1.88 26.66 12.77
C LEU A 36 -2.45 25.24 12.75
N TYR A 37 -1.80 24.34 12.04
CA TYR A 37 -2.16 22.92 11.98
C TYR A 37 -2.06 22.25 13.35
N GLU A 38 -1.00 22.54 14.10
CA GLU A 38 -0.79 22.00 15.43
C GLU A 38 -1.83 22.48 16.46
N GLN A 39 -2.33 23.70 16.29
CA GLN A 39 -3.34 24.25 17.18
C GLN A 39 -4.78 23.79 16.89
N VAL A 40 -5.09 23.56 15.62
CA VAL A 40 -6.48 23.28 15.17
C VAL A 40 -6.76 21.79 15.09
N VAL A 41 -5.80 20.99 14.62
CA VAL A 41 -6.00 19.54 14.42
C VAL A 41 -5.54 18.76 15.65
N PRO A 42 -6.40 17.91 16.26
CA PRO A 42 -6.04 17.08 17.40
C PRO A 42 -4.80 16.21 17.11
N SER A 43 -3.90 16.05 18.10
CA SER A 43 -2.66 15.27 17.95
C SER A 43 -2.94 13.84 17.45
N ARG A 44 -3.94 13.16 18.03
CA ARG A 44 -4.31 11.81 17.61
C ARG A 44 -4.66 11.72 16.12
N GLU A 45 -5.36 12.71 15.58
CA GLU A 45 -5.71 12.73 14.16
C GLU A 45 -4.47 12.99 13.30
N ARG A 46 -3.57 13.87 13.74
CA ARG A 46 -2.28 14.13 13.09
C ARG A 46 -1.42 12.87 13.02
N ASP A 47 -1.33 12.13 14.11
CA ASP A 47 -0.53 10.91 14.22
C ASP A 47 -1.07 9.80 13.28
N ILE A 48 -2.41 9.66 13.19
CA ILE A 48 -3.05 8.71 12.27
C ILE A 48 -2.68 9.04 10.81
N TRP A 49 -2.76 10.31 10.41
CA TRP A 49 -2.43 10.69 9.04
C TRP A 49 -0.94 10.66 8.75
N ALA A 50 -0.08 10.98 9.72
CA ALA A 50 1.36 10.83 9.59
C ALA A 50 1.75 9.36 9.38
N TRP A 51 1.16 8.45 10.18
CA TRP A 51 1.33 7.01 10.00
C TRP A 51 0.82 6.54 8.65
N PHE A 52 -0.37 6.98 8.23
CA PHE A 52 -0.94 6.61 6.93
C PHE A 52 -0.03 7.03 5.77
N HIS A 53 0.48 8.26 5.77
CA HIS A 53 1.41 8.72 4.75
C HIS A 53 2.73 7.94 4.75
N TRP A 54 3.25 7.64 5.94
CA TRP A 54 4.45 6.82 6.06
C TRP A 54 4.21 5.41 5.50
N ASP A 55 3.12 4.76 5.88
CA ASP A 55 2.75 3.43 5.40
C ASP A 55 2.56 3.41 3.87
N GLN A 56 1.81 4.37 3.32
CA GLN A 56 1.62 4.48 1.88
C GLN A 56 2.93 4.70 1.12
N ASN A 57 3.80 5.59 1.59
CA ASN A 57 5.09 5.83 0.95
C ASN A 57 6.02 4.62 1.05
N SER A 58 6.01 3.90 2.16
CA SER A 58 6.84 2.70 2.32
C SER A 58 6.43 1.57 1.38
N ARG A 59 5.12 1.43 1.11
CA ARG A 59 4.57 0.38 0.25
C ARG A 59 4.50 0.78 -1.23
N PHE A 60 4.15 2.03 -1.54
CA PHE A 60 3.81 2.47 -2.90
C PHE A 60 4.68 3.63 -3.42
N GLY A 61 5.77 3.96 -2.73
CA GLY A 61 6.64 5.09 -3.11
C GLY A 61 7.17 5.00 -4.54
N ASN A 62 7.44 3.80 -5.02
CA ASN A 62 8.00 3.53 -6.35
C ASN A 62 6.97 2.93 -7.33
N VAL A 63 5.69 3.08 -7.04
CA VAL A 63 4.62 2.41 -7.80
C VAL A 63 4.63 2.73 -9.30
N SER A 64 5.04 3.94 -9.67
CA SER A 64 5.16 4.35 -11.08
C SER A 64 6.19 3.57 -11.88
N GLU A 65 7.13 2.91 -11.22
CA GLU A 65 8.21 2.15 -11.84
C GLU A 65 7.94 0.64 -11.87
N TRP A 66 6.94 0.16 -11.14
CA TRP A 66 6.70 -1.28 -10.98
C TRP A 66 6.44 -2.00 -12.30
N THR A 67 5.64 -1.41 -13.19
CA THR A 67 5.37 -1.99 -14.51
C THR A 67 6.66 -2.16 -15.31
N GLU A 68 7.50 -1.13 -15.34
CA GLU A 68 8.78 -1.16 -16.05
C GLU A 68 9.73 -2.22 -15.48
N VAL A 69 9.85 -2.26 -14.15
CA VAL A 69 10.69 -3.25 -13.46
C VAL A 69 10.28 -4.69 -13.82
N LEU A 70 8.98 -4.99 -13.84
CA LEU A 70 8.49 -6.32 -14.25
C LEU A 70 8.84 -6.63 -15.72
N ARG A 71 8.62 -5.67 -16.64
CA ARG A 71 8.89 -5.87 -18.07
C ARG A 71 10.38 -6.04 -18.36
N LEU A 72 11.26 -5.34 -17.63
CA LEU A 72 12.72 -5.53 -17.73
C LEU A 72 13.18 -6.94 -17.32
N GLN A 73 12.45 -7.59 -16.42
CA GLN A 73 12.70 -8.99 -16.04
C GLN A 73 12.04 -10.01 -16.97
N GLY A 74 11.39 -9.55 -18.05
CA GLY A 74 10.70 -10.44 -18.99
C GLY A 74 9.30 -10.87 -18.55
N ILE A 75 8.83 -10.41 -17.37
CA ILE A 75 7.51 -10.74 -16.85
C ILE A 75 6.46 -10.01 -17.67
N GLN A 76 5.61 -10.75 -18.35
CA GLN A 76 4.61 -10.21 -19.25
C GLN A 76 3.29 -9.96 -18.52
N ARG A 77 2.44 -9.11 -19.08
CA ARG A 77 1.12 -8.76 -18.50
C ARG A 77 0.24 -9.98 -18.19
N ASN A 78 0.38 -11.04 -18.95
CA ASN A 78 -0.43 -12.26 -18.81
C ASN A 78 0.18 -13.29 -17.86
N ASP A 79 1.39 -13.11 -17.41
CA ASP A 79 1.99 -13.97 -16.38
C ASP A 79 1.25 -13.71 -15.07
N LEU A 80 0.75 -14.78 -14.45
CA LEU A 80 -0.05 -14.64 -13.25
C LEU A 80 0.85 -14.35 -12.04
N VAL A 81 0.59 -13.26 -11.37
CA VAL A 81 1.32 -12.81 -10.20
C VAL A 81 0.46 -12.97 -8.94
N LEU A 82 1.05 -13.46 -7.86
CA LEU A 82 0.48 -13.35 -6.52
C LEU A 82 1.01 -12.08 -5.86
N SER A 83 0.15 -11.08 -5.66
CA SER A 83 0.49 -9.87 -4.91
C SER A 83 0.07 -10.02 -3.46
N VAL A 84 1.05 -10.18 -2.59
CA VAL A 84 0.83 -10.30 -1.14
C VAL A 84 0.82 -8.93 -0.47
N THR A 85 0.09 -8.83 0.65
CA THR A 85 -0.15 -7.59 1.41
C THR A 85 -1.02 -6.56 0.67
N ASP A 86 -1.72 -6.99 -0.39
CA ASP A 86 -2.77 -6.20 -1.01
C ASP A 86 -4.17 -6.70 -0.56
N PRO A 87 -4.77 -6.07 0.47
CA PRO A 87 -6.11 -6.43 0.95
C PRO A 87 -7.22 -5.91 0.03
N SER A 88 -6.87 -5.27 -1.08
CA SER A 88 -7.83 -4.81 -2.08
C SER A 88 -8.14 -5.90 -3.11
N PRO A 89 -9.20 -5.75 -3.89
CA PRO A 89 -9.50 -6.68 -4.99
C PRO A 89 -8.36 -6.79 -6.01
N ASN A 90 -7.71 -5.67 -6.36
CA ASN A 90 -6.70 -5.64 -7.43
C ASN A 90 -5.90 -4.33 -7.54
N ILE A 91 -5.78 -3.55 -6.48
CA ILE A 91 -5.09 -2.24 -6.59
C ILE A 91 -3.65 -2.42 -7.04
N SER A 92 -2.88 -3.29 -6.36
CA SER A 92 -1.49 -3.54 -6.71
C SER A 92 -1.34 -4.08 -8.13
N LEU A 93 -2.18 -5.04 -8.53
CA LEU A 93 -2.18 -5.62 -9.88
C LEU A 93 -2.50 -4.57 -10.95
N SER A 94 -3.47 -3.70 -10.67
CA SER A 94 -3.81 -2.59 -11.58
C SER A 94 -2.67 -1.59 -11.74
N LEU A 95 -1.97 -1.27 -10.63
CA LEU A 95 -0.83 -0.36 -10.64
C LEU A 95 0.39 -0.93 -11.36
N MET A 96 0.53 -2.26 -11.37
CA MET A 96 1.59 -2.99 -12.09
C MET A 96 1.23 -3.30 -13.55
N ASP A 97 0.02 -2.99 -14.00
CA ASP A 97 -0.55 -3.49 -15.28
C ASP A 97 -0.35 -5.01 -15.41
N GLN A 98 -0.78 -5.77 -14.40
CA GLN A 98 -0.50 -7.19 -14.28
C GLN A 98 -1.77 -7.99 -14.00
N LYS A 99 -1.85 -9.23 -14.46
CA LYS A 99 -2.87 -10.20 -14.07
C LYS A 99 -2.40 -11.03 -12.87
N GLY A 100 -3.34 -11.50 -12.07
CA GLY A 100 -2.97 -12.36 -10.94
C GLY A 100 -3.98 -12.39 -9.81
N PHE A 101 -3.46 -12.59 -8.62
CA PHE A 101 -4.20 -12.77 -7.38
C PHE A 101 -3.73 -11.77 -6.33
N THR A 102 -4.64 -11.35 -5.45
CA THR A 102 -4.33 -10.56 -4.26
C THR A 102 -4.78 -11.32 -3.02
N ASN A 103 -4.39 -10.85 -1.86
CA ASN A 103 -4.83 -11.40 -0.58
C ASN A 103 -6.06 -10.68 0.01
N LEU A 104 -6.97 -10.25 -0.86
CA LEU A 104 -8.17 -9.48 -0.52
C LEU A 104 -8.97 -10.08 0.64
N TYR A 105 -9.14 -11.38 0.64
CA TYR A 105 -9.78 -12.08 1.73
C TYR A 105 -8.69 -12.87 2.44
N ASP A 106 -8.31 -12.38 3.60
CA ASP A 106 -7.34 -13.06 4.46
C ASP A 106 -8.01 -14.26 5.12
N ASP A 107 -8.34 -15.24 4.28
CA ASP A 107 -9.08 -16.43 4.66
C ASP A 107 -8.17 -17.46 5.30
N ALA A 108 -8.77 -18.53 5.80
CA ALA A 108 -8.20 -19.57 6.63
C ALA A 108 -6.86 -20.20 6.18
N VAL A 109 -6.39 -19.93 4.96
CA VAL A 109 -5.11 -20.42 4.43
C VAL A 109 -4.07 -19.31 4.52
N GLN A 110 -3.12 -19.43 5.42
CA GLN A 110 -2.04 -18.46 5.64
C GLN A 110 -0.67 -19.06 5.31
N GLY A 111 0.32 -18.17 5.13
CA GLY A 111 1.69 -18.60 4.97
C GLY A 111 1.96 -19.39 3.69
N GLU A 112 2.76 -20.44 3.81
CA GLU A 112 3.23 -21.25 2.68
C GLU A 112 2.13 -22.01 1.95
N GLU A 113 1.10 -22.48 2.66
CA GLU A 113 -0.04 -23.17 2.04
C GLU A 113 -0.83 -22.25 1.09
N ARG A 114 -0.91 -20.98 1.43
CA ARG A 114 -1.56 -19.98 0.58
C ARG A 114 -0.78 -19.77 -0.71
N ILE A 115 0.54 -19.65 -0.62
CA ILE A 115 1.39 -19.51 -1.82
C ILE A 115 1.23 -20.77 -2.69
N ALA A 116 1.32 -21.95 -2.11
CA ALA A 116 1.10 -23.22 -2.81
C ALA A 116 -0.27 -23.28 -3.51
N PHE A 117 -1.33 -22.84 -2.85
CA PHE A 117 -2.66 -22.77 -3.43
C PHE A 117 -2.71 -21.91 -4.70
N TYR A 118 -2.09 -20.71 -4.69
CA TYR A 118 -2.08 -19.84 -5.85
C TYR A 118 -1.11 -20.31 -6.95
N VAL A 119 -0.02 -20.95 -6.61
CA VAL A 119 0.83 -21.67 -7.58
C VAL A 119 0.02 -22.74 -8.30
N GLY A 120 -0.78 -23.51 -7.57
CA GLY A 120 -1.74 -24.48 -8.15
C GLY A 120 -2.81 -23.83 -9.04
N LYS A 121 -3.05 -22.52 -8.92
CA LYS A 121 -3.93 -21.72 -9.78
C LYS A 121 -3.18 -21.07 -10.96
N GLY A 122 -1.88 -21.30 -11.09
CA GLY A 122 -1.05 -20.82 -12.18
C GLY A 122 -0.26 -19.54 -11.86
N ALA A 123 -0.17 -19.12 -10.59
CA ALA A 123 0.72 -18.03 -10.22
C ALA A 123 2.18 -18.44 -10.47
N SER A 124 2.90 -17.65 -11.28
CA SER A 124 4.29 -17.87 -11.64
C SER A 124 5.25 -17.00 -10.85
N TYR A 125 4.77 -15.87 -10.37
CA TYR A 125 5.57 -14.92 -9.59
C TYR A 125 4.83 -14.48 -8.34
N LEU A 126 5.61 -14.13 -7.31
CA LEU A 126 5.12 -13.46 -6.13
C LEU A 126 5.69 -12.05 -6.06
N VAL A 127 4.83 -11.08 -5.76
CA VAL A 127 5.22 -9.70 -5.53
C VAL A 127 4.88 -9.32 -4.09
N CYS A 128 5.86 -8.74 -3.39
CA CYS A 128 5.72 -8.19 -2.06
C CYS A 128 6.22 -6.74 -2.05
N ASN A 129 5.42 -5.83 -1.49
CA ASN A 129 5.79 -4.44 -1.26
C ASN A 129 5.72 -4.02 0.22
N ASP A 130 5.53 -4.98 1.10
CA ASP A 130 5.45 -4.78 2.55
C ASP A 130 6.71 -5.30 3.23
N PRO A 131 7.56 -4.43 3.80
CA PRO A 131 8.78 -4.85 4.46
C PRO A 131 8.52 -5.71 5.70
N ALA A 132 7.42 -5.47 6.45
CA ALA A 132 7.10 -6.28 7.63
C ALA A 132 6.71 -7.69 7.23
N TRP A 133 5.83 -7.84 6.23
CA TRP A 133 5.47 -9.15 5.71
C TRP A 133 6.69 -9.91 5.20
N PHE A 134 7.59 -9.24 4.47
CA PHE A 134 8.81 -9.87 3.98
C PHE A 134 9.70 -10.38 5.12
N GLU A 135 9.93 -9.58 6.17
CA GLU A 135 10.76 -9.99 7.32
C GLU A 135 10.16 -11.21 8.05
N ASP A 136 8.83 -11.27 8.16
CA ASP A 136 8.14 -12.40 8.80
C ASP A 136 8.19 -13.69 7.97
N HIS A 137 8.42 -13.59 6.65
CA HIS A 137 8.36 -14.73 5.73
C HIS A 137 9.67 -14.99 4.96
N LYS A 138 10.75 -14.26 5.25
CA LYS A 138 12.01 -14.34 4.48
C LYS A 138 12.66 -15.72 4.44
N GLU A 139 12.37 -16.58 5.41
CA GLU A 139 12.86 -17.97 5.47
C GLU A 139 11.98 -18.94 4.66
N SER A 140 10.91 -18.45 4.03
CA SER A 140 10.05 -19.30 3.21
C SER A 140 10.78 -19.77 1.96
N ARG A 141 10.64 -21.06 1.66
CA ARG A 141 11.19 -21.68 0.45
C ARG A 141 10.67 -21.04 -0.84
N TRP A 142 9.48 -20.46 -0.82
CA TRP A 142 8.89 -19.74 -1.95
C TRP A 142 9.61 -18.43 -2.28
N LEU A 143 10.38 -17.88 -1.35
CA LEU A 143 11.13 -16.65 -1.50
C LEU A 143 12.62 -16.88 -1.81
N SER A 144 13.02 -18.14 -2.11
CA SER A 144 14.41 -18.49 -2.39
C SER A 144 14.95 -17.89 -3.69
N GLN A 145 14.09 -17.65 -4.67
CA GLN A 145 14.45 -17.14 -6.00
C GLN A 145 13.96 -15.70 -6.23
N GLN A 146 14.67 -14.74 -5.65
CA GLN A 146 14.37 -13.32 -5.89
C GLN A 146 14.83 -12.91 -7.30
N VAL A 147 13.90 -12.44 -8.12
CA VAL A 147 14.13 -11.98 -9.50
C VAL A 147 14.64 -10.54 -9.51
N THR A 148 13.99 -9.65 -8.76
CA THR A 148 14.34 -8.22 -8.71
C THR A 148 13.83 -7.55 -7.45
N GLN A 149 14.36 -6.35 -7.19
CA GLN A 149 13.94 -5.49 -6.09
C GLN A 149 14.07 -4.01 -6.48
N LEU A 150 13.07 -3.22 -6.09
CA LEU A 150 13.09 -1.76 -6.16
C LEU A 150 12.53 -1.18 -4.85
N GLY A 151 13.41 -0.71 -3.97
CA GLY A 151 13.01 -0.32 -2.61
C GLY A 151 12.40 -1.50 -1.86
N ASN A 152 11.14 -1.36 -1.42
CA ASN A 152 10.39 -2.42 -0.74
C ASN A 152 9.64 -3.36 -1.71
N PHE A 153 9.57 -3.00 -2.98
CA PHE A 153 8.97 -3.84 -4.01
C PHE A 153 9.93 -4.97 -4.39
N ARG A 154 9.54 -6.21 -4.12
CA ARG A 154 10.32 -7.43 -4.39
C ARG A 154 9.50 -8.39 -5.24
N VAL A 155 10.20 -9.07 -6.13
CA VAL A 155 9.59 -10.06 -7.05
C VAL A 155 10.34 -11.38 -6.90
N PHE A 156 9.61 -12.47 -6.77
CA PHE A 156 10.13 -13.82 -6.61
C PHE A 156 9.57 -14.73 -7.69
N ASP A 157 10.40 -15.64 -8.21
CA ASP A 157 9.99 -16.68 -9.13
C ASP A 157 9.48 -17.89 -8.34
N LEU A 158 8.20 -18.19 -8.47
CA LEU A 158 7.57 -19.30 -7.77
C LEU A 158 7.79 -20.65 -8.47
N LEU A 159 8.05 -20.64 -9.78
CA LEU A 159 8.23 -21.86 -10.54
C LEU A 159 9.61 -22.49 -10.32
N ASN A 160 10.61 -21.64 -10.08
CA ASN A 160 11.99 -22.06 -9.82
C ASN A 160 12.35 -21.98 -8.32
N SER A 161 11.39 -21.78 -7.45
CA SER A 161 11.63 -21.78 -5.99
C SER A 161 11.96 -23.19 -5.48
N ASP A 162 12.71 -23.28 -4.39
CA ASP A 162 13.07 -24.58 -3.75
C ASP A 162 11.83 -25.37 -3.33
N ALA A 163 10.73 -24.69 -3.03
CA ALA A 163 9.47 -25.34 -2.69
C ALA A 163 8.85 -26.12 -3.86
N ASN A 164 9.11 -25.69 -5.10
CA ASN A 164 8.56 -26.33 -6.30
C ASN A 164 9.50 -27.40 -6.86
N LEU A 165 10.79 -27.32 -6.54
CA LEU A 165 11.77 -28.32 -6.97
C LEU A 165 11.73 -29.62 -6.17
N HIS A 166 11.16 -29.56 -4.96
CA HIS A 166 11.03 -30.69 -4.02
C HIS A 166 9.60 -30.78 -3.49
N PRO A 167 8.63 -31.28 -4.30
CA PRO A 167 7.25 -31.43 -3.86
C PRO A 167 7.07 -32.50 -2.79
#